data_5c375045bf22393ff2bcbbf44ff1cd5b
#
_entry.id   5c375045bf22393ff2bcbbf44ff1cd5b
#
_cell.length_a   1.000
_cell.length_b   1.000
_cell.length_c   1.000
_cell.angle_alpha   90.00
_cell.angle_beta   90.00
_cell.angle_gamma   90.00
#
_symmetry.space_group_name_H-M   'P 1'
#
loop_
_entity.id
_entity.type
_entity.pdbx_description
1 polymer ?
#
loop_
_entity_poly.entity_id
_entity_poly.type
_entity_poly.pdbx_seq_one_letter_code
_entity_poly.pdbx_strand_id
1 'polypeptide(L)'
;MSELENFHAISLPSRCLPYDGVKPEDITARSYLGRDEIYLAEITPDNLDQKFLQIMKGAIRGIDPEQMTLGDREYFILWEYIRSYSDHLGFELVCLNCGKQIEIQVDLRELNVIELPENFKQPYSIPLPSGIDVQLRLLTIKDEIDANEFAQKSNEALIFRCARSVVEAGSIVDKMERLKSLPASDVATIRAFHEHFYHGPNMNTKFKCPKCGAEDDIEVPFRFEFIFPRGEALTRAFGKRIRP
;
A
#
# COMPACT_ATOMS: atom_id res chain seq x y z
N MET A 1 11.66 -28.68 -4.86
CA MET A 1 10.77 -27.49 -4.93
C MET A 1 9.53 -27.92 -5.69
N SER A 2 8.36 -27.86 -5.06
CA SER A 2 7.14 -28.31 -5.71
C SER A 2 6.76 -27.34 -6.84
N GLU A 3 6.13 -27.84 -7.90
CA GLU A 3 5.59 -27.04 -9.03
C GLU A 3 4.64 -25.91 -8.58
N LEU A 4 4.22 -25.92 -7.33
CA LEU A 4 3.31 -24.94 -6.72
C LEU A 4 4.02 -23.62 -6.30
N GLU A 5 5.36 -23.58 -6.26
CA GLU A 5 6.12 -22.36 -5.90
C GLU A 5 6.71 -21.68 -7.15
N ASN A 6 5.89 -21.40 -8.15
CA ASN A 6 6.32 -20.65 -9.32
C ASN A 6 6.45 -19.16 -8.99
N PHE A 7 7.69 -18.65 -9.01
CA PHE A 7 7.97 -17.24 -8.92
C PHE A 7 7.91 -16.60 -10.31
N HIS A 8 7.25 -15.46 -10.41
CA HIS A 8 7.08 -14.67 -11.62
C HIS A 8 7.72 -13.31 -11.44
N ALA A 9 8.26 -12.73 -12.52
CA ALA A 9 8.73 -11.35 -12.48
C ALA A 9 7.59 -10.40 -12.07
N ILE A 10 7.91 -9.44 -11.21
CA ILE A 10 7.03 -8.35 -10.81
C ILE A 10 7.77 -7.03 -10.96
N SER A 11 7.16 -6.07 -11.65
CA SER A 11 7.70 -4.72 -11.81
C SER A 11 7.14 -3.82 -10.74
N LEU A 12 7.96 -3.42 -9.78
CA LEU A 12 7.53 -2.54 -8.68
C LEU A 12 7.38 -1.09 -9.19
N PRO A 13 6.34 -0.35 -8.76
CA PRO A 13 6.11 1.05 -9.14
C PRO A 13 7.25 2.00 -8.77
N SER A 14 8.03 1.69 -7.73
CA SER A 14 9.24 2.42 -7.39
C SER A 14 10.36 2.29 -8.41
N ARG A 15 10.27 1.32 -9.38
CA ARG A 15 11.35 0.94 -10.30
C ARG A 15 12.65 0.56 -9.56
N CYS A 16 12.53 0.18 -8.30
CA CYS A 16 13.64 -0.09 -7.37
C CYS A 16 14.55 1.12 -7.11
N LEU A 17 14.18 2.33 -7.50
CA LEU A 17 14.98 3.55 -7.31
C LEU A 17 15.32 3.87 -5.85
N PRO A 18 14.45 3.55 -4.86
CA PRO A 18 14.77 3.75 -3.45
C PRO A 18 15.71 2.70 -2.84
N TYR A 19 16.05 1.62 -3.56
CA TYR A 19 16.70 0.45 -2.97
C TYR A 19 18.13 0.28 -3.49
N ASP A 20 19.10 0.48 -2.63
CA ASP A 20 20.50 0.34 -2.98
C ASP A 20 20.85 -1.10 -3.39
N GLY A 21 21.43 -1.25 -4.58
CA GLY A 21 21.91 -2.53 -5.09
C GLY A 21 20.82 -3.51 -5.54
N VAL A 22 19.54 -3.14 -5.46
CA VAL A 22 18.42 -3.94 -5.96
C VAL A 22 18.17 -3.64 -7.43
N LYS A 23 18.03 -4.68 -8.25
CA LYS A 23 17.73 -4.55 -9.67
C LYS A 23 16.31 -5.00 -9.97
N PRO A 24 15.54 -4.25 -10.80
CA PRO A 24 14.16 -4.60 -11.14
C PRO A 24 14.02 -6.02 -11.71
N GLU A 25 14.99 -6.48 -12.50
CA GLU A 25 15.00 -7.82 -13.12
C GLU A 25 15.17 -8.97 -12.12
N ASP A 26 15.68 -8.70 -10.91
CA ASP A 26 15.88 -9.71 -9.88
C ASP A 26 14.63 -9.91 -9.00
N ILE A 27 13.63 -9.02 -9.13
CA ILE A 27 12.41 -9.07 -8.30
C ILE A 27 11.45 -10.09 -8.87
N THR A 28 11.13 -11.08 -8.05
CA THR A 28 10.13 -12.10 -8.39
C THR A 28 9.18 -12.34 -7.22
N ALA A 29 7.95 -12.68 -7.53
CA ALA A 29 6.94 -13.00 -6.53
C ALA A 29 6.14 -14.25 -6.93
N ARG A 30 5.56 -14.94 -5.95
CA ARG A 30 4.65 -16.07 -6.14
C ARG A 30 3.26 -15.76 -5.62
N SER A 31 2.24 -16.40 -6.15
CA SER A 31 0.88 -16.31 -5.62
C SER A 31 0.78 -16.87 -4.19
N TYR A 32 -0.28 -16.50 -3.45
CA TYR A 32 -0.56 -17.05 -2.14
C TYR A 32 -0.71 -18.57 -2.18
N LEU A 33 -0.24 -19.19 -1.14
CA LEU A 33 -0.40 -20.65 -0.88
C LEU A 33 -1.30 -20.86 0.34
N GLY A 34 -1.81 -22.06 0.52
CA GLY A 34 -2.65 -22.39 1.68
C GLY A 34 -1.99 -22.09 3.04
N ARG A 35 -0.65 -22.10 3.12
CA ARG A 35 0.06 -21.67 4.33
C ARG A 35 -0.03 -20.16 4.60
N ASP A 36 -0.17 -19.35 3.56
CA ASP A 36 -0.30 -17.90 3.67
C ASP A 36 -1.71 -17.55 4.19
N GLU A 37 -2.72 -18.34 3.83
CA GLU A 37 -4.09 -18.21 4.34
C GLU A 37 -4.18 -18.30 5.88
N ILE A 38 -3.25 -19.01 6.52
CA ILE A 38 -3.18 -19.09 7.99
C ILE A 38 -2.85 -17.71 8.56
N TYR A 39 -1.85 -17.01 8.00
CA TYR A 39 -1.50 -15.65 8.42
C TYR A 39 -2.60 -14.65 8.09
N LEU A 40 -3.16 -14.78 6.89
CA LEU A 40 -4.25 -13.94 6.45
C LEU A 40 -5.48 -14.07 7.36
N ALA A 41 -5.82 -15.27 7.87
CA ALA A 41 -6.94 -15.51 8.79
C ALA A 41 -6.77 -14.85 10.16
N GLU A 42 -5.53 -14.55 10.56
CA GLU A 42 -5.20 -13.92 11.83
C GLU A 42 -5.05 -12.39 11.75
N ILE A 43 -5.22 -11.80 10.55
CA ILE A 43 -5.07 -10.37 10.37
C ILE A 43 -6.20 -9.62 11.06
N THR A 44 -5.80 -8.56 11.76
CA THR A 44 -6.64 -7.52 12.36
C THR A 44 -6.11 -6.15 11.94
N PRO A 45 -6.87 -5.05 12.07
CA PRO A 45 -6.35 -3.72 11.80
C PRO A 45 -5.05 -3.39 12.53
N ASP A 46 -4.86 -3.93 13.73
CA ASP A 46 -3.70 -3.64 14.59
C ASP A 46 -2.43 -4.42 14.20
N ASN A 47 -2.56 -5.55 13.51
CA ASN A 47 -1.42 -6.41 13.15
C ASN A 47 -1.22 -6.61 11.65
N LEU A 48 -1.97 -5.88 10.84
CA LEU A 48 -2.01 -6.01 9.38
C LEU A 48 -0.60 -6.03 8.77
N ASP A 49 0.18 -4.97 9.00
CA ASP A 49 1.51 -4.82 8.41
C ASP A 49 2.47 -5.93 8.85
N GLN A 50 2.41 -6.34 10.13
CA GLN A 50 3.25 -7.43 10.64
C GLN A 50 2.93 -8.78 9.98
N LYS A 51 1.65 -9.11 9.84
CA LYS A 51 1.20 -10.37 9.21
C LYS A 51 1.50 -10.37 7.72
N PHE A 52 1.28 -9.25 7.03
CA PHE A 52 1.68 -9.08 5.64
C PHE A 52 3.17 -9.24 5.44
N LEU A 53 3.98 -8.63 6.28
CA LEU A 53 5.42 -8.79 6.22
C LEU A 53 5.85 -10.26 6.33
N GLN A 54 5.19 -11.05 7.20
CA GLN A 54 5.46 -12.49 7.31
C GLN A 54 5.17 -13.23 5.99
N ILE A 55 4.06 -12.91 5.34
CA ILE A 55 3.70 -13.48 4.02
C ILE A 55 4.71 -13.05 2.97
N MET A 56 5.01 -11.75 2.89
CA MET A 56 5.93 -11.17 1.91
C MET A 56 7.32 -11.79 1.99
N LYS A 57 7.85 -12.06 3.20
CA LYS A 57 9.15 -12.75 3.39
C LYS A 57 9.21 -14.12 2.71
N GLY A 58 8.07 -14.79 2.53
CA GLY A 58 7.97 -16.05 1.81
C GLY A 58 7.53 -15.95 0.35
N ALA A 59 6.97 -14.81 -0.05
CA ALA A 59 6.28 -14.64 -1.34
C ALA A 59 7.03 -13.75 -2.34
N ILE A 60 7.96 -12.91 -1.90
CA ILE A 60 8.79 -12.06 -2.79
C ILE A 60 10.29 -12.38 -2.61
N ARG A 61 11.05 -12.22 -3.66
CA ARG A 61 12.51 -12.41 -3.73
C ARG A 61 13.17 -11.23 -4.44
N GLY A 62 14.47 -11.07 -4.22
CA GLY A 62 15.28 -10.01 -4.83
C GLY A 62 15.27 -8.69 -4.03
N ILE A 63 14.43 -8.59 -3.02
CA ILE A 63 14.36 -7.44 -2.11
C ILE A 63 14.00 -7.89 -0.70
N ASP A 64 14.49 -7.17 0.31
CA ASP A 64 14.01 -7.33 1.69
C ASP A 64 12.66 -6.61 1.84
N PRO A 65 11.57 -7.34 2.14
CA PRO A 65 10.25 -6.73 2.30
C PRO A 65 10.19 -5.63 3.37
N GLU A 66 11.01 -5.69 4.41
CA GLU A 66 11.06 -4.64 5.44
C GLU A 66 11.49 -3.29 4.87
N GLN A 67 12.29 -3.30 3.81
CA GLN A 67 12.81 -2.11 3.14
C GLN A 67 11.90 -1.62 2.01
N MET A 68 10.88 -2.38 1.63
CA MET A 68 9.95 -1.94 0.59
C MET A 68 9.18 -0.70 1.02
N THR A 69 9.00 0.22 0.07
CA THR A 69 8.17 1.40 0.26
C THR A 69 6.70 1.02 0.40
N LEU A 70 5.90 1.91 0.98
CA LEU A 70 4.47 1.66 1.17
C LEU A 70 3.72 1.52 -0.15
N GLY A 71 4.11 2.28 -1.18
CA GLY A 71 3.51 2.17 -2.51
C GLY A 71 3.79 0.83 -3.19
N ASP A 72 5.01 0.31 -3.08
CA ASP A 72 5.34 -1.01 -3.60
C ASP A 72 4.64 -2.13 -2.83
N ARG A 73 4.43 -1.98 -1.51
CA ARG A 73 3.62 -2.89 -0.71
C ARG A 73 2.19 -2.94 -1.23
N GLU A 74 1.56 -1.79 -1.45
CA GLU A 74 0.18 -1.70 -1.94
C GLU A 74 0.04 -2.35 -3.31
N TYR A 75 1.02 -2.10 -4.20
CA TYR A 75 1.05 -2.75 -5.51
C TYR A 75 1.24 -4.26 -5.40
N PHE A 76 2.14 -4.73 -4.51
CA PHE A 76 2.34 -6.16 -4.27
C PHE A 76 1.05 -6.83 -3.79
N ILE A 77 0.31 -6.21 -2.88
CA ILE A 77 -0.97 -6.73 -2.38
C ILE A 77 -2.00 -6.83 -3.52
N LEU A 78 -2.10 -5.82 -4.38
CA LEU A 78 -2.98 -5.83 -5.55
C LEU A 78 -2.58 -6.95 -6.53
N TRP A 79 -1.29 -7.08 -6.82
CA TRP A 79 -0.73 -8.10 -7.70
C TRP A 79 -1.04 -9.51 -7.17
N GLU A 80 -0.86 -9.73 -5.86
CA GLU A 80 -1.17 -10.98 -5.19
C GLU A 80 -2.67 -11.33 -5.26
N TYR A 81 -3.53 -10.34 -5.01
CA TYR A 81 -4.98 -10.54 -5.10
C TYR A 81 -5.39 -10.97 -6.51
N ILE A 82 -4.92 -10.28 -7.53
CA ILE A 82 -5.24 -10.59 -8.94
C ILE A 82 -4.81 -12.02 -9.30
N ARG A 83 -3.65 -12.45 -8.86
CA ARG A 83 -3.10 -13.76 -9.21
C ARG A 83 -3.65 -14.91 -8.37
N SER A 84 -4.04 -14.63 -7.15
CA SER A 84 -4.46 -15.68 -6.20
C SER A 84 -5.97 -15.88 -6.15
N TYR A 85 -6.74 -14.81 -6.40
CA TYR A 85 -8.18 -14.81 -6.21
C TYR A 85 -8.97 -14.38 -7.45
N SER A 86 -8.87 -13.10 -7.84
CA SER A 86 -9.69 -12.54 -8.92
C SER A 86 -9.07 -11.28 -9.51
N ASP A 87 -9.18 -11.14 -10.82
CA ASP A 87 -8.89 -9.91 -11.54
C ASP A 87 -10.02 -8.86 -11.45
N HIS A 88 -11.18 -9.22 -10.87
CA HIS A 88 -12.31 -8.34 -10.66
C HIS A 88 -12.65 -8.21 -9.18
N LEU A 89 -13.00 -6.99 -8.76
CA LEU A 89 -13.55 -6.70 -7.45
C LEU A 89 -14.98 -6.18 -7.58
N GLY A 90 -15.92 -6.86 -6.91
CA GLY A 90 -17.32 -6.45 -6.81
C GLY A 90 -17.60 -5.75 -5.48
N PHE A 91 -18.28 -4.61 -5.51
CA PHE A 91 -18.77 -3.94 -4.32
C PHE A 91 -20.03 -3.10 -4.60
N GLU A 92 -20.71 -2.72 -3.53
CA GLU A 92 -21.92 -1.91 -3.62
C GLU A 92 -21.61 -0.45 -3.31
N LEU A 93 -22.25 0.46 -4.07
CA LEU A 93 -22.24 1.89 -3.80
C LEU A 93 -23.62 2.50 -3.99
N VAL A 94 -23.81 3.69 -3.43
CA VAL A 94 -25.02 4.51 -3.65
C VAL A 94 -24.67 5.62 -4.64
N CYS A 95 -25.39 5.66 -5.77
CA CYS A 95 -25.22 6.72 -6.76
C CYS A 95 -25.65 8.07 -6.16
N LEU A 96 -24.73 9.03 -6.11
CA LEU A 96 -25.00 10.36 -5.53
C LEU A 96 -26.07 11.15 -6.32
N ASN A 97 -26.25 10.87 -7.62
CA ASN A 97 -27.23 11.57 -8.47
C ASN A 97 -28.66 11.03 -8.33
N CYS A 98 -28.86 9.70 -8.26
CA CYS A 98 -30.21 9.12 -8.22
C CYS A 98 -30.55 8.40 -6.92
N GLY A 99 -29.63 8.33 -5.94
CA GLY A 99 -29.83 7.70 -4.63
C GLY A 99 -30.00 6.18 -4.65
N LYS A 100 -29.82 5.52 -5.79
CA LYS A 100 -30.01 4.08 -5.89
C LYS A 100 -28.73 3.32 -5.52
N GLN A 101 -28.92 2.22 -4.79
CA GLN A 101 -27.87 1.26 -4.51
C GLN A 101 -27.56 0.44 -5.78
N ILE A 102 -26.29 0.30 -6.07
CA ILE A 102 -25.77 -0.32 -7.32
C ILE A 102 -24.62 -1.24 -6.96
N GLU A 103 -24.65 -2.44 -7.49
CA GLU A 103 -23.52 -3.35 -7.50
C GLU A 103 -22.66 -3.03 -8.72
N ILE A 104 -21.37 -2.83 -8.52
CA ILE A 104 -20.39 -2.60 -9.58
C ILE A 104 -19.28 -3.65 -9.52
N GLN A 105 -18.66 -3.88 -10.67
CA GLN A 105 -17.46 -4.69 -10.80
C GLN A 105 -16.38 -3.85 -11.46
N VAL A 106 -15.20 -3.84 -10.85
CA VAL A 106 -14.01 -3.16 -11.37
C VAL A 106 -12.99 -4.21 -11.79
N ASP A 107 -12.47 -4.11 -13.01
CA ASP A 107 -11.30 -4.89 -13.44
C ASP A 107 -10.05 -4.26 -12.82
N LEU A 108 -9.42 -4.96 -11.90
CA LEU A 108 -8.27 -4.49 -11.15
C LEU A 108 -7.01 -4.32 -12.02
N ARG A 109 -6.96 -4.98 -13.18
CA ARG A 109 -5.85 -4.86 -14.15
C ARG A 109 -5.89 -3.53 -14.90
N GLU A 110 -7.06 -2.87 -14.94
CA GLU A 110 -7.26 -1.58 -15.58
C GLU A 110 -6.96 -0.41 -14.65
N LEU A 111 -6.69 -0.67 -13.37
CA LEU A 111 -6.28 0.37 -12.45
C LEU A 111 -4.93 0.97 -12.89
N ASN A 112 -4.89 2.30 -12.96
CA ASN A 112 -3.65 3.00 -13.27
C ASN A 112 -2.64 2.78 -12.15
N VAL A 113 -1.40 2.46 -12.51
CA VAL A 113 -0.28 2.36 -11.55
C VAL A 113 0.58 3.60 -11.70
N ILE A 114 0.71 4.35 -10.61
CA ILE A 114 1.56 5.54 -10.56
C ILE A 114 2.98 5.05 -10.26
N GLU A 115 3.93 5.44 -11.10
CA GLU A 115 5.34 5.08 -10.92
C GLU A 115 6.12 6.28 -10.38
N LEU A 116 7.21 6.01 -9.66
CA LEU A 116 8.16 7.06 -9.30
C LEU A 116 8.77 7.68 -10.55
N PRO A 117 9.03 9.00 -10.56
CA PRO A 117 9.76 9.65 -11.64
C PRO A 117 11.14 9.00 -11.85
N GLU A 118 11.57 8.83 -13.10
CA GLU A 118 12.84 8.17 -13.44
C GLU A 118 14.07 8.84 -12.81
N ASN A 119 13.99 10.13 -12.55
CA ASN A 119 15.04 10.91 -11.92
C ASN A 119 14.93 10.95 -10.39
N PHE A 120 14.01 10.19 -9.79
CA PHE A 120 13.91 10.11 -8.33
C PHE A 120 15.19 9.55 -7.72
N LYS A 121 15.67 10.21 -6.69
CA LYS A 121 16.82 9.78 -5.88
C LYS A 121 16.56 10.09 -4.43
N GLN A 122 17.00 9.21 -3.53
CA GLN A 122 16.97 9.49 -2.10
C GLN A 122 18.38 9.34 -1.49
N PRO A 123 18.72 10.10 -0.43
CA PRO A 123 17.84 11.09 0.20
C PRO A 123 17.52 12.27 -0.72
N TYR A 124 16.29 12.77 -0.65
CA TYR A 124 15.79 13.88 -1.44
C TYR A 124 15.82 15.15 -0.60
N SER A 125 16.51 16.21 -1.09
CA SER A 125 16.64 17.48 -0.36
C SER A 125 15.50 18.42 -0.72
N ILE A 126 14.78 18.93 0.28
CA ILE A 126 13.74 19.94 0.10
C ILE A 126 13.96 21.14 1.03
N PRO A 127 13.72 22.37 0.56
CA PRO A 127 13.66 23.53 1.42
C PRO A 127 12.31 23.56 2.16
N LEU A 128 12.36 23.73 3.48
CA LEU A 128 11.15 23.97 4.28
C LEU A 128 10.73 25.43 4.21
N PRO A 129 9.46 25.78 4.44
CA PRO A 129 8.99 27.17 4.49
C PRO A 129 9.76 28.08 5.45
N SER A 130 10.30 27.55 6.53
CA SER A 130 11.20 28.28 7.46
C SER A 130 12.59 28.60 6.90
N GLY A 131 12.94 28.09 5.71
CA GLY A 131 14.25 28.25 5.09
C GLY A 131 15.30 27.20 5.51
N ILE A 132 14.89 26.16 6.24
CA ILE A 132 15.75 25.04 6.62
C ILE A 132 15.69 23.99 5.50
N ASP A 133 16.83 23.50 5.03
CA ASP A 133 16.88 22.33 4.15
C ASP A 133 16.81 21.04 4.95
N VAL A 134 16.00 20.09 4.48
CA VAL A 134 15.89 18.76 5.08
C VAL A 134 16.06 17.67 4.01
N GLN A 135 16.75 16.61 4.38
CA GLN A 135 16.86 15.42 3.52
C GLN A 135 15.84 14.37 3.95
N LEU A 136 15.05 13.92 2.98
CA LEU A 136 13.96 12.96 3.21
C LEU A 136 14.18 11.69 2.39
N ARG A 137 13.67 10.59 2.92
CA ARG A 137 13.49 9.33 2.22
C ARG A 137 12.04 8.88 2.30
N LEU A 138 11.65 8.02 1.40
CA LEU A 138 10.33 7.36 1.47
C LEU A 138 10.25 6.44 2.70
N LEU A 139 9.05 6.35 3.26
CA LEU A 139 8.77 5.42 4.35
C LEU A 139 8.73 3.99 3.84
N THR A 140 9.22 3.07 4.65
CA THR A 140 9.23 1.64 4.38
C THR A 140 8.17 0.91 5.20
N ILE A 141 7.92 -0.36 4.88
CA ILE A 141 7.04 -1.24 5.67
C ILE A 141 7.51 -1.29 7.13
N LYS A 142 8.83 -1.36 7.36
CA LYS A 142 9.39 -1.36 8.72
C LYS A 142 9.07 -0.06 9.47
N ASP A 143 9.14 1.08 8.78
CA ASP A 143 8.79 2.37 9.38
C ASP A 143 7.33 2.43 9.81
N GLU A 144 6.42 1.87 8.99
CA GLU A 144 4.99 1.85 9.29
C GLU A 144 4.67 0.90 10.46
N ILE A 145 5.31 -0.27 10.53
CA ILE A 145 5.19 -1.20 11.66
C ILE A 145 5.63 -0.49 12.95
N ASP A 146 6.82 0.13 12.94
CA ASP A 146 7.36 0.85 14.10
C ASP A 146 6.43 2.01 14.51
N ALA A 147 5.84 2.72 13.53
CA ALA A 147 4.92 3.83 13.79
C ALA A 147 3.59 3.34 14.39
N ASN A 148 3.08 2.20 13.94
CA ASN A 148 1.85 1.61 14.48
C ASN A 148 2.06 1.07 15.91
N GLU A 149 3.21 0.46 16.19
CA GLU A 149 3.59 0.07 17.55
C GLU A 149 3.75 1.28 18.49
N PHE A 150 4.30 2.37 17.96
CA PHE A 150 4.44 3.63 18.71
C PHE A 150 3.08 4.27 18.98
N ALA A 151 2.15 4.23 18.01
CA ALA A 151 0.81 4.79 18.11
C ALA A 151 -0.05 4.13 19.21
N GLN A 152 0.22 2.87 19.55
CA GLN A 152 -0.43 2.18 20.67
C GLN A 152 -0.06 2.76 22.04
N LYS A 153 1.06 3.50 22.11
CA LYS A 153 1.63 4.03 23.37
C LYS A 153 1.64 5.55 23.42
N SER A 154 1.43 6.23 22.30
CA SER A 154 1.56 7.68 22.15
C SER A 154 0.65 8.23 21.06
N ASN A 155 0.15 9.45 21.23
CA ASN A 155 -0.58 10.19 20.22
C ASN A 155 0.32 10.95 19.22
N GLU A 156 1.64 10.75 19.28
CA GLU A 156 2.64 11.45 18.45
C GLU A 156 3.03 10.65 17.20
N ALA A 157 2.24 9.66 16.78
CA ALA A 157 2.55 8.79 15.63
C ALA A 157 2.82 9.56 14.31
N LEU A 158 2.14 10.70 14.12
CA LEU A 158 2.39 11.58 12.97
C LEU A 158 3.83 12.11 12.97
N ILE A 159 4.29 12.65 14.10
CA ILE A 159 5.66 13.18 14.26
C ILE A 159 6.68 12.05 14.16
N PHE A 160 6.35 10.87 14.69
CA PHE A 160 7.21 9.69 14.56
C PHE A 160 7.43 9.31 13.09
N ARG A 161 6.35 9.22 12.27
CA ARG A 161 6.47 8.96 10.83
C ARG A 161 7.32 10.01 10.13
N CYS A 162 7.11 11.29 10.39
CA CYS A 162 7.94 12.36 9.86
C CYS A 162 9.42 12.18 10.25
N ALA A 163 9.69 11.85 11.52
CA ALA A 163 11.05 11.64 12.00
C ALA A 163 11.74 10.44 11.35
N ARG A 164 10.98 9.38 11.01
CA ARG A 164 11.48 8.20 10.28
C ARG A 164 11.87 8.53 8.84
N SER A 165 11.22 9.50 8.21
CA SER A 165 11.56 9.92 6.85
C SER A 165 12.76 10.87 6.79
N VAL A 166 13.10 11.57 7.88
CA VAL A 166 14.23 12.50 7.93
C VAL A 166 15.56 11.75 7.98
N VAL A 167 16.44 12.02 7.02
CA VAL A 167 17.78 11.42 6.91
C VAL A 167 18.82 12.34 7.54
N GLU A 168 18.96 12.24 8.86
CA GLU A 168 19.92 13.00 9.65
C GLU A 168 20.54 12.10 10.72
N ALA A 169 21.69 12.50 11.24
CA ALA A 169 22.27 11.88 12.45
C ALA A 169 21.42 12.18 13.69
N GLY A 170 21.43 11.29 14.66
CA GLY A 170 20.69 11.43 15.91
C GLY A 170 19.67 10.32 16.14
N SER A 171 19.19 10.24 17.37
CA SER A 171 18.16 9.28 17.76
C SER A 171 16.79 9.69 17.18
N ILE A 172 15.85 8.73 17.13
CA ILE A 172 14.48 9.02 16.71
C ILE A 172 13.82 10.04 17.64
N VAL A 173 14.16 10.01 18.94
CA VAL A 173 13.64 10.95 19.93
C VAL A 173 14.15 12.36 19.65
N ASP A 174 15.43 12.54 19.35
CA ASP A 174 16.00 13.86 19.01
C ASP A 174 15.34 14.45 17.76
N LYS A 175 15.13 13.61 16.74
CA LYS A 175 14.43 14.03 15.51
C LYS A 175 12.97 14.45 15.79
N MET A 176 12.27 13.71 16.64
CA MET A 176 10.90 14.05 17.03
C MET A 176 10.85 15.38 17.79
N GLU A 177 11.72 15.60 18.78
CA GLU A 177 11.76 16.86 19.53
C GLU A 177 12.08 18.05 18.61
N ARG A 178 13.01 17.86 17.67
CA ARG A 178 13.30 18.87 16.65
C ARG A 178 12.09 19.18 15.79
N LEU A 179 11.40 18.16 15.26
CA LEU A 179 10.20 18.34 14.44
C LEU A 179 9.06 19.05 15.19
N LYS A 180 8.88 18.74 16.48
CA LYS A 180 7.89 19.41 17.34
C LYS A 180 8.20 20.90 17.54
N SER A 181 9.46 21.31 17.43
CA SER A 181 9.87 22.70 17.53
C SER A 181 9.74 23.50 16.22
N LEU A 182 9.52 22.83 15.08
CA LEU A 182 9.34 23.49 13.78
C LEU A 182 7.92 24.09 13.64
N PRO A 183 7.77 25.11 12.78
CA PRO A 183 6.46 25.57 12.35
C PRO A 183 5.61 24.43 11.78
N ALA A 184 4.30 24.48 11.99
CA ALA A 184 3.37 23.47 11.47
C ALA A 184 3.44 23.34 9.93
N SER A 185 3.74 24.44 9.22
CA SER A 185 3.93 24.45 7.75
C SER A 185 5.10 23.57 7.31
N ASP A 186 6.18 23.53 8.10
CA ASP A 186 7.35 22.69 7.82
C ASP A 186 7.00 21.21 7.93
N VAL A 187 6.32 20.83 9.02
CA VAL A 187 5.84 19.45 9.22
C VAL A 187 4.84 19.06 8.12
N ALA A 188 3.96 19.98 7.72
CA ALA A 188 3.03 19.76 6.61
C ALA A 188 3.79 19.53 5.29
N THR A 189 4.88 20.26 5.03
CA THR A 189 5.73 20.08 3.85
C THR A 189 6.41 18.71 3.84
N ILE A 190 6.91 18.23 5.00
CA ILE A 190 7.46 16.87 5.13
C ILE A 190 6.41 15.82 4.81
N ARG A 191 5.16 16.00 5.23
CA ARG A 191 4.06 15.09 4.90
C ARG A 191 3.73 15.11 3.41
N ALA A 192 3.63 16.30 2.82
CA ALA A 192 3.34 16.50 1.41
C ALA A 192 4.40 15.85 0.49
N PHE A 193 5.63 15.66 0.96
CA PHE A 193 6.67 14.90 0.25
C PHE A 193 6.20 13.48 -0.06
N HIS A 194 5.58 12.77 0.88
CA HIS A 194 5.10 11.40 0.69
C HIS A 194 3.89 11.35 -0.26
N GLU A 195 3.03 12.35 -0.22
CA GLU A 195 1.89 12.47 -1.14
C GLU A 195 2.38 12.77 -2.56
N HIS A 196 3.37 13.65 -2.70
CA HIS A 196 3.96 14.03 -4.00
C HIS A 196 4.68 12.86 -4.68
N PHE A 197 5.39 12.04 -3.91
CA PHE A 197 6.10 10.86 -4.39
C PHE A 197 5.32 9.56 -4.11
N TYR A 198 3.99 9.68 -4.01
CA TYR A 198 3.15 8.49 -4.00
C TYR A 198 3.39 7.70 -5.29
N HIS A 199 3.55 6.41 -5.13
CA HIS A 199 3.66 5.43 -6.21
C HIS A 199 2.92 4.17 -5.77
N GLY A 200 2.29 3.50 -6.73
CA GLY A 200 1.43 2.36 -6.41
C GLY A 200 0.12 2.42 -7.20
N PRO A 201 -0.84 1.54 -6.90
CA PRO A 201 -2.10 1.51 -7.59
C PRO A 201 -2.94 2.76 -7.30
N ASN A 202 -3.41 3.44 -8.34
CA ASN A 202 -4.41 4.48 -8.18
C ASN A 202 -5.79 3.83 -8.03
N MET A 203 -6.32 3.87 -6.83
CA MET A 203 -7.62 3.28 -6.50
C MET A 203 -8.81 4.11 -7.00
N ASN A 204 -8.58 5.28 -7.60
CA ASN A 204 -9.66 6.07 -8.20
C ASN A 204 -9.93 5.60 -9.63
N THR A 205 -11.20 5.33 -9.94
CA THR A 205 -11.65 4.94 -11.27
C THR A 205 -12.96 5.64 -11.63
N LYS A 206 -13.26 5.70 -12.93
CA LYS A 206 -14.51 6.28 -13.40
C LYS A 206 -15.63 5.26 -13.35
N PHE A 207 -16.78 5.72 -12.90
CA PHE A 207 -18.00 4.94 -12.81
C PHE A 207 -19.13 5.63 -13.59
N LYS A 208 -19.91 4.83 -14.32
CA LYS A 208 -21.13 5.29 -14.99
C LYS A 208 -22.34 4.57 -14.41
N CYS A 209 -23.25 5.31 -13.80
CA CYS A 209 -24.44 4.74 -13.20
C CYS A 209 -25.35 4.05 -14.23
N PRO A 210 -25.61 2.74 -14.13
CA PRO A 210 -26.48 2.02 -15.07
C PRO A 210 -27.95 2.41 -14.96
N LYS A 211 -28.33 3.15 -13.89
CA LYS A 211 -29.73 3.54 -13.65
C LYS A 211 -30.07 4.93 -14.16
N CYS A 212 -29.14 5.89 -14.08
CA CYS A 212 -29.40 7.26 -14.49
C CYS A 212 -28.39 7.83 -15.49
N GLY A 213 -27.32 7.07 -15.84
CA GLY A 213 -26.30 7.49 -16.77
C GLY A 213 -25.31 8.53 -16.24
N ALA A 214 -25.44 8.99 -14.99
CA ALA A 214 -24.49 9.91 -14.38
C ALA A 214 -23.09 9.26 -14.27
N GLU A 215 -22.06 10.06 -14.56
CA GLU A 215 -20.66 9.66 -14.41
C GLU A 215 -20.09 10.31 -13.15
N ASP A 216 -19.26 9.57 -12.42
CA ASP A 216 -18.63 10.02 -11.19
C ASP A 216 -17.27 9.31 -11.02
N ASP A 217 -16.38 9.91 -10.24
CA ASP A 217 -15.14 9.27 -9.82
C ASP A 217 -15.41 8.51 -8.52
N ILE A 218 -15.01 7.25 -8.48
CA ILE A 218 -15.17 6.40 -7.29
C ILE A 218 -13.83 5.88 -6.83
N GLU A 219 -13.68 5.74 -5.52
CA GLU A 219 -12.55 5.06 -4.93
C GLU A 219 -12.87 3.58 -4.77
N VAL A 220 -12.03 2.72 -5.37
CA VAL A 220 -12.08 1.27 -5.16
C VAL A 220 -11.67 0.97 -3.72
N PRO A 221 -12.52 0.31 -2.91
CA PRO A 221 -12.24 0.12 -1.50
C PRO A 221 -11.05 -0.83 -1.29
N PHE A 222 -9.87 -0.26 -1.03
CA PHE A 222 -8.67 -1.02 -0.66
C PHE A 222 -8.70 -1.29 0.85
N ARG A 223 -9.59 -2.20 1.25
CA ARG A 223 -9.82 -2.55 2.65
C ARG A 223 -9.31 -3.95 2.97
N PHE A 224 -9.37 -4.31 4.24
CA PHE A 224 -9.06 -5.64 4.74
C PHE A 224 -9.81 -6.76 3.97
N GLU A 225 -11.08 -6.52 3.63
CA GLU A 225 -11.91 -7.42 2.83
C GLU A 225 -11.38 -7.63 1.42
N PHE A 226 -10.61 -6.68 0.89
CA PHE A 226 -9.94 -6.77 -0.40
C PHE A 226 -8.83 -7.84 -0.40
N ILE A 227 -8.18 -7.98 0.71
CA ILE A 227 -7.09 -8.94 0.90
C ILE A 227 -7.64 -10.35 1.18
N PHE A 228 -8.88 -10.40 1.69
CA PHE A 228 -9.60 -11.61 2.06
C PHE A 228 -10.97 -11.68 1.39
N PRO A 229 -11.10 -12.34 0.25
CA PRO A 229 -12.41 -12.60 -0.37
C PRO A 229 -13.20 -13.62 0.46
N ARG A 230 -13.64 -13.22 1.66
CA ARG A 230 -14.54 -14.05 2.47
C ARG A 230 -15.85 -14.21 1.71
N GLY A 231 -16.08 -15.38 1.12
CA GLY A 231 -17.33 -15.76 0.48
C GLY A 231 -17.33 -15.76 -1.04
N GLU A 232 -16.51 -15.00 -1.75
CA GLU A 232 -16.50 -15.02 -3.22
C GLU A 232 -15.98 -16.36 -3.79
N ALA A 233 -14.95 -16.93 -3.18
CA ALA A 233 -14.46 -18.26 -3.54
C ALA A 233 -15.54 -19.32 -3.35
N LEU A 234 -16.33 -19.23 -2.28
CA LEU A 234 -17.46 -20.11 -2.03
C LEU A 234 -18.60 -19.88 -3.02
N THR A 235 -18.90 -18.62 -3.35
CA THR A 235 -19.93 -18.25 -4.33
C THR A 235 -19.57 -18.76 -5.73
N ARG A 236 -18.29 -18.71 -6.12
CA ARG A 236 -17.79 -19.27 -7.39
C ARG A 236 -17.85 -20.79 -7.41
N ALA A 237 -17.45 -21.47 -6.33
CA ALA A 237 -17.41 -22.93 -6.25
C ALA A 237 -18.79 -23.57 -6.15
N PHE A 238 -19.73 -22.93 -5.45
CA PHE A 238 -21.03 -23.55 -5.11
C PHE A 238 -22.25 -22.80 -5.66
N GLY A 239 -22.05 -21.68 -6.38
CA GLY A 239 -23.13 -20.84 -6.89
C GLY A 239 -23.92 -20.12 -5.79
N LYS A 240 -24.89 -19.26 -6.18
CA LYS A 240 -25.69 -18.40 -5.27
C LYS A 240 -26.55 -19.14 -4.20
N ARG A 241 -26.30 -20.42 -3.93
CA ARG A 241 -27.13 -21.25 -3.05
C ARG A 241 -26.69 -21.36 -1.58
N ILE A 242 -25.59 -20.74 -1.20
CA ILE A 242 -25.23 -20.67 0.22
C ILE A 242 -25.69 -19.32 0.76
N ARG A 243 -26.96 -19.25 1.18
CA ARG A 243 -27.39 -18.24 2.16
C ARG A 243 -27.27 -18.89 3.55
N PRO A 244 -26.74 -18.16 4.55
CA PRO A 244 -26.72 -18.63 5.93
C PRO A 244 -28.12 -18.82 6.47
#